data_8dbd609a2da78df50a71d77804f2edc0
#
_entry.id   8dbd609a2da78df50a71d77804f2edc0
#
_cell.length_a   1.000
_cell.length_b   1.000
_cell.length_c   1.000
_cell.angle_alpha   90.00
_cell.angle_beta   90.00
_cell.angle_gamma   90.00
#
_symmetry.space_group_name_H-M   'P 1'
#
loop_
_entity.id
_entity.type
_entity.pdbx_description
1 polymer ?
#
loop_
_entity_poly.entity_id
_entity_poly.type
_entity_poly.pdbx_seq_one_letter_code
_entity_poly.pdbx_strand_id
1 'polypeptide(L)'
;KIKSGLSADLVVKLESQNPAASVKDRIGLAMIEAAERAGDIEPGKPVIVEPTSGNTGIGLAFVAAVTGYQCVLVMPDTMSPERRVTLRAFGARLVLTEGAKGMRGAIDRANEICAELPSAFIPQQFMNPANPEVHRKTTAVEIWEDTEGAVDALVAGIGTGGTLTGCAQVLKAKKPSFQAVAVEPEASPVLSGGSPGPHKIQGIGAGFVPDVLETDLIDDIIQVSNDEAFTMARRLAKEEGILAGISSGAAVQAAIKYAKKSGNESKLIVVIIPSFGERYLGTDLFAPYRYEGSDKISS
;
A
#
# COMPACT_ATOMS: atom_id res chain seq x y z
N LYS A 1 21.54 -4.30 10.03
CA LYS A 1 22.66 -3.80 9.17
C LYS A 1 22.29 -2.47 8.50
N ILE A 2 21.06 -2.35 7.97
CA ILE A 2 20.58 -1.13 7.29
C ILE A 2 20.62 0.10 8.20
N LYS A 3 20.34 -0.04 9.50
CA LYS A 3 20.40 1.05 10.48
C LYS A 3 21.83 1.38 10.99
N SER A 4 22.85 0.69 10.52
CA SER A 4 24.24 0.93 10.95
C SER A 4 24.63 2.39 10.72
N GLY A 5 25.05 3.06 11.78
CA GLY A 5 25.40 4.50 11.76
C GLY A 5 24.21 5.46 12.02
N LEU A 6 23.01 4.95 12.31
CA LEU A 6 21.90 5.76 12.81
C LEU A 6 21.85 5.68 14.34
N SER A 7 21.53 6.79 14.98
CA SER A 7 21.30 6.85 16.43
C SER A 7 19.85 6.57 16.78
N ALA A 8 18.93 6.70 15.82
CA ALA A 8 17.52 6.35 15.96
C ALA A 8 17.31 4.83 15.84
N ASP A 9 16.27 4.32 16.49
CA ASP A 9 15.81 2.95 16.31
C ASP A 9 14.77 2.84 15.19
N LEU A 10 15.07 2.00 14.19
CA LEU A 10 14.16 1.69 13.09
C LEU A 10 13.59 0.29 13.28
N VAL A 11 12.26 0.21 13.37
CA VAL A 11 11.51 -1.05 13.40
C VAL A 11 10.49 -1.08 12.26
N VAL A 12 10.09 -2.26 11.83
CA VAL A 12 9.21 -2.42 10.68
C VAL A 12 7.90 -3.11 11.06
N LYS A 13 6.77 -2.61 10.55
CA LYS A 13 5.48 -3.28 10.60
C LYS A 13 5.26 -4.07 9.32
N LEU A 14 5.32 -5.39 9.42
CA LEU A 14 5.28 -6.30 8.27
C LEU A 14 3.84 -6.62 7.84
N GLU A 15 3.28 -5.84 6.94
CA GLU A 15 1.95 -6.09 6.38
C GLU A 15 1.91 -7.27 5.37
N SER A 16 3.06 -7.85 5.06
CA SER A 16 3.17 -9.13 4.35
C SER A 16 2.67 -10.33 5.16
N GLN A 17 2.45 -10.18 6.46
CA GLN A 17 1.91 -11.23 7.33
C GLN A 17 0.37 -11.31 7.26
N ASN A 18 -0.30 -10.39 6.58
CA ASN A 18 -1.73 -10.51 6.30
C ASN A 18 -2.01 -11.69 5.34
N PRO A 19 -3.22 -12.28 5.36
CA PRO A 19 -3.54 -13.52 4.62
C PRO A 19 -3.21 -13.49 3.13
N ALA A 20 -3.48 -12.38 2.44
CA ALA A 20 -3.10 -12.20 1.04
C ALA A 20 -1.84 -11.33 0.89
N ALA A 21 -0.99 -11.26 1.91
CA ALA A 21 0.35 -10.72 1.95
C ALA A 21 0.47 -9.22 1.60
N SER A 22 -0.53 -8.42 2.01
CA SER A 22 -0.40 -6.95 1.92
C SER A 22 -1.32 -6.21 2.90
N VAL A 23 -1.00 -4.92 3.13
CA VAL A 23 -1.82 -3.98 3.92
C VAL A 23 -3.25 -3.82 3.37
N LYS A 24 -3.48 -4.13 2.11
CA LYS A 24 -4.78 -3.98 1.45
C LYS A 24 -5.79 -5.05 1.86
N ASP A 25 -5.35 -6.12 2.49
CA ASP A 25 -6.23 -7.14 3.04
C ASP A 25 -7.12 -6.53 4.14
N ARG A 26 -6.57 -5.62 4.95
CA ARG A 26 -7.30 -4.90 5.99
C ARG A 26 -8.44 -4.06 5.41
N ILE A 27 -8.16 -3.25 4.40
CA ILE A 27 -9.18 -2.38 3.80
C ILE A 27 -10.16 -3.17 2.94
N GLY A 28 -9.72 -4.25 2.29
CA GLY A 28 -10.60 -5.15 1.52
C GLY A 28 -11.74 -5.68 2.38
N LEU A 29 -11.42 -6.21 3.57
CA LEU A 29 -12.41 -6.68 4.53
C LEU A 29 -13.25 -5.52 5.09
N ALA A 30 -12.60 -4.46 5.56
CA ALA A 30 -13.29 -3.37 6.26
C ALA A 30 -14.31 -2.64 5.39
N MET A 31 -14.02 -2.42 4.11
CA MET A 31 -14.94 -1.77 3.18
C MET A 31 -16.19 -2.63 2.91
N ILE A 32 -16.00 -3.94 2.77
CA ILE A 32 -17.13 -4.87 2.57
C ILE A 32 -17.99 -4.95 3.83
N GLU A 33 -17.40 -5.18 5.01
CA GLU A 33 -18.14 -5.19 6.27
C GLU A 33 -18.85 -3.87 6.59
N ALA A 34 -18.25 -2.72 6.21
CA ALA A 34 -18.90 -1.42 6.38
C ALA A 34 -20.14 -1.30 5.49
N ALA A 35 -20.07 -1.74 4.25
CA ALA A 35 -21.21 -1.73 3.33
C ALA A 35 -22.32 -2.70 3.77
N GLU A 36 -21.96 -3.87 4.31
CA GLU A 36 -22.95 -4.80 4.90
C GLU A 36 -23.67 -4.19 6.11
N ARG A 37 -22.90 -3.58 7.02
CA ARG A 37 -23.47 -2.88 8.21
C ARG A 37 -24.36 -1.70 7.84
N ALA A 38 -24.05 -1.01 6.75
CA ALA A 38 -24.88 0.09 6.23
C ALA A 38 -26.15 -0.40 5.52
N GLY A 39 -26.20 -1.69 5.16
CA GLY A 39 -27.28 -2.25 4.35
C GLY A 39 -27.17 -1.96 2.85
N ASP A 40 -26.01 -1.46 2.40
CA ASP A 40 -25.73 -1.18 0.99
C ASP A 40 -25.56 -2.47 0.19
N ILE A 41 -25.06 -3.51 0.84
CA ILE A 41 -24.87 -4.84 0.28
C ILE A 41 -25.34 -5.94 1.24
N GLU A 42 -25.74 -7.08 0.66
CA GLU A 42 -26.09 -8.29 1.41
C GLU A 42 -25.25 -9.47 0.89
N PRO A 43 -24.78 -10.39 1.74
CA PRO A 43 -23.99 -11.53 1.31
C PRO A 43 -24.58 -12.27 0.11
N GLY A 44 -23.75 -12.45 -0.93
CA GLY A 44 -24.12 -13.17 -2.15
C GLY A 44 -24.99 -12.42 -3.16
N LYS A 45 -25.39 -11.17 -2.90
CA LYS A 45 -26.27 -10.43 -3.83
C LYS A 45 -25.58 -9.43 -4.73
N PRO A 46 -24.75 -8.46 -4.28
CA PRO A 46 -24.15 -7.54 -5.22
C PRO A 46 -22.89 -8.12 -5.87
N VAL A 47 -22.55 -7.53 -7.00
CA VAL A 47 -21.25 -7.69 -7.64
C VAL A 47 -20.35 -6.58 -7.13
N ILE A 48 -19.26 -6.94 -6.46
CA ILE A 48 -18.22 -5.98 -6.09
C ILE A 48 -17.45 -5.62 -7.35
N VAL A 49 -17.41 -4.34 -7.68
CA VAL A 49 -16.67 -3.82 -8.85
C VAL A 49 -15.61 -2.83 -8.34
N GLU A 50 -14.34 -3.02 -8.69
CA GLU A 50 -13.31 -2.06 -8.31
C GLU A 50 -12.33 -1.82 -9.46
N PRO A 51 -12.09 -0.54 -9.83
CA PRO A 51 -11.04 -0.19 -10.78
C PRO A 51 -9.68 -0.22 -10.05
N THR A 52 -8.98 -1.33 -10.15
CA THR A 52 -7.69 -1.49 -9.47
C THR A 52 -6.79 -2.50 -10.17
N SER A 53 -5.53 -2.15 -10.25
CA SER A 53 -4.47 -3.03 -10.75
C SER A 53 -3.54 -3.52 -9.63
N GLY A 54 -3.81 -3.12 -8.39
CA GLY A 54 -2.91 -3.29 -7.25
C GLY A 54 -3.34 -4.35 -6.24
N ASN A 55 -2.73 -4.23 -5.06
CA ASN A 55 -2.99 -5.12 -3.93
C ASN A 55 -4.44 -5.04 -3.42
N THR A 56 -5.12 -3.92 -3.63
CA THR A 56 -6.54 -3.77 -3.27
C THR A 56 -7.41 -4.78 -4.02
N GLY A 57 -7.16 -5.00 -5.32
CA GLY A 57 -7.87 -6.03 -6.08
C GLY A 57 -7.67 -7.42 -5.51
N ILE A 58 -6.46 -7.74 -5.02
CA ILE A 58 -6.18 -9.03 -4.39
C ILE A 58 -6.94 -9.13 -3.05
N GLY A 59 -6.89 -8.09 -2.21
CA GLY A 59 -7.63 -8.05 -0.96
C GLY A 59 -9.14 -8.20 -1.14
N LEU A 60 -9.72 -7.50 -2.11
CA LEU A 60 -11.15 -7.62 -2.43
C LEU A 60 -11.51 -8.99 -3.01
N ALA A 61 -10.70 -9.53 -3.93
CA ALA A 61 -10.94 -10.86 -4.49
C ALA A 61 -10.86 -11.96 -3.41
N PHE A 62 -9.87 -11.87 -2.51
CA PHE A 62 -9.72 -12.75 -1.37
C PHE A 62 -10.96 -12.70 -0.44
N VAL A 63 -11.40 -11.51 -0.06
CA VAL A 63 -12.59 -11.33 0.80
C VAL A 63 -13.84 -11.84 0.09
N ALA A 64 -14.03 -11.49 -1.18
CA ALA A 64 -15.17 -11.94 -1.98
C ALA A 64 -15.26 -13.47 -2.08
N ALA A 65 -14.11 -14.15 -2.23
CA ALA A 65 -14.05 -15.61 -2.27
C ALA A 65 -14.54 -16.26 -0.96
N VAL A 66 -14.21 -15.65 0.19
CA VAL A 66 -14.61 -16.17 1.51
C VAL A 66 -16.07 -15.86 1.84
N THR A 67 -16.54 -14.67 1.44
CA THR A 67 -17.89 -14.17 1.76
C THR A 67 -18.94 -14.51 0.72
N GLY A 68 -18.54 -15.10 -0.42
CA GLY A 68 -19.46 -15.53 -1.48
C GLY A 68 -19.92 -14.42 -2.43
N TYR A 69 -19.29 -13.23 -2.38
CA TYR A 69 -19.58 -12.18 -3.36
C TYR A 69 -18.96 -12.46 -4.72
N GLN A 70 -19.65 -12.04 -5.78
CA GLN A 70 -19.01 -11.94 -7.08
C GLN A 70 -18.11 -10.71 -7.10
N CYS A 71 -16.89 -10.86 -7.64
CA CYS A 71 -15.91 -9.78 -7.73
C CYS A 71 -15.50 -9.56 -9.19
N VAL A 72 -15.64 -8.32 -9.65
CA VAL A 72 -15.21 -7.86 -10.98
C VAL A 72 -14.17 -6.81 -10.80
N LEU A 73 -12.97 -7.06 -11.30
CA LEU A 73 -11.84 -6.12 -11.22
C LEU A 73 -11.52 -5.57 -12.60
N VAL A 74 -11.52 -4.24 -12.69
CA VAL A 74 -11.29 -3.53 -13.94
C VAL A 74 -9.87 -2.96 -13.93
N MET A 75 -9.08 -3.25 -14.95
CA MET A 75 -7.68 -2.86 -15.00
C MET A 75 -7.16 -2.73 -16.44
N PRO A 76 -6.10 -1.92 -16.67
CA PRO A 76 -5.43 -1.87 -17.95
C PRO A 76 -4.85 -3.23 -18.36
N ASP A 77 -4.83 -3.52 -19.64
CA ASP A 77 -4.29 -4.76 -20.20
C ASP A 77 -2.75 -4.87 -20.11
N THR A 78 -2.09 -3.82 -19.66
CA THR A 78 -0.65 -3.79 -19.37
C THR A 78 -0.26 -4.45 -18.04
N MET A 79 -1.26 -4.86 -17.23
CA MET A 79 -0.99 -5.55 -15.96
C MET A 79 -0.38 -6.94 -16.16
N SER A 80 0.56 -7.29 -15.27
CA SER A 80 1.33 -8.54 -15.40
C SER A 80 0.44 -9.79 -15.41
N PRO A 81 0.82 -10.83 -16.18
CA PRO A 81 0.08 -12.09 -16.23
C PRO A 81 -0.06 -12.75 -14.85
N GLU A 82 0.96 -12.72 -14.01
CA GLU A 82 0.99 -13.34 -12.68
C GLU A 82 -0.10 -12.72 -11.78
N ARG A 83 -0.26 -11.40 -11.85
CA ARG A 83 -1.30 -10.70 -11.10
C ARG A 83 -2.70 -11.12 -11.56
N ARG A 84 -2.91 -11.22 -12.87
CA ARG A 84 -4.19 -11.69 -13.43
C ARG A 84 -4.51 -13.13 -13.01
N VAL A 85 -3.48 -14.00 -12.97
CA VAL A 85 -3.63 -15.38 -12.52
C VAL A 85 -4.04 -15.42 -11.04
N THR A 86 -3.36 -14.65 -10.18
CA THR A 86 -3.70 -14.57 -8.74
C THR A 86 -5.14 -14.15 -8.52
N LEU A 87 -5.61 -13.12 -9.21
CA LEU A 87 -6.99 -12.62 -9.08
C LEU A 87 -8.03 -13.66 -9.53
N ARG A 88 -7.76 -14.34 -10.66
CA ARG A 88 -8.64 -15.42 -11.14
C ARG A 88 -8.63 -16.63 -10.23
N ALA A 89 -7.51 -16.94 -9.57
CA ALA A 89 -7.41 -18.03 -8.60
C ALA A 89 -8.34 -17.80 -7.38
N PHE A 90 -8.57 -16.54 -7.00
CA PHE A 90 -9.60 -16.16 -6.01
C PHE A 90 -11.01 -16.09 -6.59
N GLY A 91 -11.23 -16.42 -7.86
CA GLY A 91 -12.55 -16.41 -8.51
C GLY A 91 -12.98 -15.05 -9.07
N ALA A 92 -12.14 -14.02 -9.02
CA ALA A 92 -12.50 -12.71 -9.57
C ALA A 92 -12.57 -12.74 -11.12
N ARG A 93 -13.55 -12.04 -11.66
CA ARG A 93 -13.68 -11.75 -13.09
C ARG A 93 -12.86 -10.51 -13.44
N LEU A 94 -12.09 -10.55 -14.52
CA LEU A 94 -11.26 -9.44 -14.95
C LEU A 94 -11.87 -8.80 -16.21
N VAL A 95 -12.02 -7.48 -16.14
CA VAL A 95 -12.33 -6.64 -17.30
C VAL A 95 -11.09 -5.85 -17.62
N LEU A 96 -10.52 -6.09 -18.82
CA LEU A 96 -9.32 -5.41 -19.29
C LEU A 96 -9.71 -4.21 -20.14
N THR A 97 -9.07 -3.07 -19.88
CA THR A 97 -9.20 -1.85 -20.65
C THR A 97 -7.92 -1.57 -21.43
N GLU A 98 -8.01 -0.73 -22.45
CA GLU A 98 -6.84 -0.32 -23.24
C GLU A 98 -5.76 0.30 -22.36
N GLY A 99 -4.54 -0.24 -22.43
CA GLY A 99 -3.40 0.22 -21.64
C GLY A 99 -3.10 1.72 -21.81
N ALA A 100 -3.31 2.25 -23.02
CA ALA A 100 -3.11 3.66 -23.31
C ALA A 100 -4.02 4.61 -22.50
N LYS A 101 -5.18 4.14 -22.05
CA LYS A 101 -6.12 4.91 -21.20
C LYS A 101 -5.75 4.84 -19.71
N GLY A 102 -4.80 3.97 -19.33
CA GLY A 102 -4.34 3.80 -17.94
C GLY A 102 -5.47 3.54 -16.96
N MET A 103 -5.28 3.98 -15.71
CA MET A 103 -6.29 3.80 -14.65
C MET A 103 -7.58 4.59 -14.91
N ARG A 104 -7.52 5.69 -15.62
CA ARG A 104 -8.72 6.47 -15.97
C ARG A 104 -9.70 5.63 -16.80
N GLY A 105 -9.20 4.93 -17.82
CA GLY A 105 -10.04 4.01 -18.61
C GLY A 105 -10.64 2.86 -17.78
N ALA A 106 -9.92 2.39 -16.75
CA ALA A 106 -10.44 1.39 -15.85
C ALA A 106 -11.56 1.94 -14.94
N ILE A 107 -11.41 3.19 -14.44
CA ILE A 107 -12.44 3.87 -13.64
C ILE A 107 -13.69 4.10 -14.48
N ASP A 108 -13.56 4.64 -15.68
CA ASP A 108 -14.69 4.91 -16.57
C ASP A 108 -15.46 3.60 -16.85
N ARG A 109 -14.75 2.50 -17.16
CA ARG A 109 -15.38 1.20 -17.41
C ARG A 109 -16.03 0.59 -16.17
N ALA A 110 -15.45 0.77 -14.98
CA ALA A 110 -16.06 0.32 -13.73
C ALA A 110 -17.40 1.04 -13.48
N ASN A 111 -17.44 2.35 -13.71
CA ASN A 111 -18.66 3.16 -13.60
C ASN A 111 -19.74 2.71 -14.61
N GLU A 112 -19.36 2.42 -15.85
CA GLU A 112 -20.26 1.88 -16.85
C GLU A 112 -20.87 0.54 -16.39
N ILE A 113 -20.03 -0.37 -15.87
CA ILE A 113 -20.50 -1.68 -15.34
C ILE A 113 -21.51 -1.46 -14.21
N CYS A 114 -21.26 -0.53 -13.31
CA CYS A 114 -22.19 -0.23 -12.23
C CYS A 114 -23.50 0.40 -12.71
N ALA A 115 -23.45 1.19 -13.77
CA ALA A 115 -24.68 1.72 -14.40
C ALA A 115 -25.50 0.61 -15.10
N GLU A 116 -24.82 -0.39 -15.68
CA GLU A 116 -25.45 -1.55 -16.33
C GLU A 116 -25.99 -2.56 -15.30
N LEU A 117 -25.42 -2.64 -14.10
CA LEU A 117 -25.73 -3.60 -13.04
C LEU A 117 -26.21 -2.87 -11.76
N PRO A 118 -27.53 -2.68 -11.56
CA PRO A 118 -28.07 -1.94 -10.41
C PRO A 118 -27.65 -2.51 -9.03
N SER A 119 -27.25 -3.77 -8.98
CA SER A 119 -26.74 -4.42 -7.76
C SER A 119 -25.23 -4.34 -7.60
N ALA A 120 -24.50 -3.61 -8.47
CA ALA A 120 -23.07 -3.46 -8.34
C ALA A 120 -22.69 -2.47 -7.24
N PHE A 121 -21.61 -2.75 -6.53
CA PHE A 121 -21.06 -1.93 -5.46
C PHE A 121 -19.58 -1.64 -5.74
N ILE A 122 -19.19 -0.35 -5.69
CA ILE A 122 -17.78 0.08 -5.78
C ILE A 122 -17.30 0.47 -4.39
N PRO A 123 -16.33 -0.23 -3.80
CA PRO A 123 -15.76 0.10 -2.49
C PRO A 123 -15.11 1.47 -2.38
N GLN A 124 -14.53 2.02 -3.46
CA GLN A 124 -13.94 3.36 -3.55
C GLN A 124 -12.85 3.63 -2.50
N GLN A 125 -11.76 2.88 -2.55
CA GLN A 125 -10.69 2.91 -1.54
C GLN A 125 -10.12 4.31 -1.22
N PHE A 126 -10.17 5.27 -2.16
CA PHE A 126 -9.64 6.62 -1.98
C PHE A 126 -10.58 7.57 -1.24
N MET A 127 -11.86 7.21 -1.10
CA MET A 127 -12.92 8.03 -0.52
C MET A 127 -13.60 7.34 0.67
N ASN A 128 -13.50 6.01 0.77
CA ASN A 128 -14.24 5.22 1.76
C ASN A 128 -13.67 5.39 3.18
N PRO A 129 -14.47 5.91 4.13
CA PRO A 129 -14.01 6.12 5.51
C PRO A 129 -13.67 4.83 6.26
N ALA A 130 -14.13 3.67 5.81
CA ALA A 130 -13.76 2.38 6.38
C ALA A 130 -12.26 2.08 6.20
N ASN A 131 -11.60 2.71 5.21
CA ASN A 131 -10.17 2.58 4.99
C ASN A 131 -9.35 3.14 6.18
N PRO A 132 -9.37 4.44 6.52
CA PRO A 132 -8.65 4.89 7.72
C PRO A 132 -9.21 4.28 9.01
N GLU A 133 -10.51 3.95 9.08
CA GLU A 133 -11.12 3.37 10.25
C GLU A 133 -10.52 2.02 10.64
N VAL A 134 -10.27 1.13 9.70
CA VAL A 134 -9.63 -0.16 10.02
C VAL A 134 -8.21 0.04 10.57
N HIS A 135 -7.49 1.04 10.08
CA HIS A 135 -6.15 1.34 10.60
C HIS A 135 -6.20 1.99 12.00
N ARG A 136 -7.24 2.76 12.31
CA ARG A 136 -7.49 3.22 13.69
C ARG A 136 -7.69 2.05 14.65
N LYS A 137 -8.51 1.07 14.24
CA LYS A 137 -8.93 -0.05 15.09
C LYS A 137 -7.90 -1.16 15.21
N THR A 138 -7.03 -1.30 14.23
CA THR A 138 -6.09 -2.43 14.17
C THR A 138 -4.64 -1.96 14.09
N THR A 139 -4.17 -1.45 12.98
CA THR A 139 -2.76 -1.11 12.74
C THR A 139 -2.18 -0.16 13.80
N ALA A 140 -2.93 0.88 14.17
CA ALA A 140 -2.50 1.84 15.19
C ALA A 140 -2.40 1.20 16.58
N VAL A 141 -3.36 0.34 16.90
CA VAL A 141 -3.39 -0.38 18.20
C VAL A 141 -2.22 -1.36 18.27
N GLU A 142 -2.03 -2.16 17.23
CA GLU A 142 -0.90 -3.09 17.11
C GLU A 142 0.44 -2.36 17.25
N ILE A 143 0.64 -1.23 16.54
CA ILE A 143 1.89 -0.45 16.66
C ILE A 143 2.09 0.06 18.09
N TRP A 144 1.03 0.58 18.71
CA TRP A 144 1.11 1.08 20.09
C TRP A 144 1.47 -0.02 21.09
N GLU A 145 0.83 -1.17 20.98
CA GLU A 145 1.06 -2.31 21.86
C GLU A 145 2.44 -2.95 21.64
N ASP A 146 2.80 -3.21 20.37
CA ASP A 146 4.08 -3.82 20.00
C ASP A 146 5.29 -2.94 20.38
N THR A 147 5.10 -1.63 20.52
CA THR A 147 6.13 -0.67 20.96
C THR A 147 6.00 -0.24 22.43
N GLU A 148 5.06 -0.83 23.17
CA GLU A 148 4.76 -0.42 24.57
C GLU A 148 4.52 1.10 24.72
N GLY A 149 3.98 1.73 23.67
CA GLY A 149 3.74 3.17 23.61
C GLY A 149 4.99 4.01 23.34
N ALA A 150 6.14 3.41 23.10
CA ALA A 150 7.40 4.15 22.88
C ALA A 150 7.51 4.77 21.47
N VAL A 151 6.65 4.38 20.52
CA VAL A 151 6.73 4.89 19.13
C VAL A 151 6.74 6.43 19.08
N ASP A 152 7.73 6.99 18.38
CA ASP A 152 7.89 8.44 18.20
C ASP A 152 7.47 8.91 16.81
N ALA A 153 7.61 8.05 15.80
CA ALA A 153 7.24 8.39 14.43
C ALA A 153 6.77 7.15 13.65
N LEU A 154 5.85 7.38 12.71
CA LEU A 154 5.42 6.41 11.72
C LEU A 154 5.78 6.92 10.33
N VAL A 155 6.49 6.12 9.55
CA VAL A 155 6.81 6.39 8.15
C VAL A 155 6.00 5.48 7.25
N ALA A 156 5.18 6.06 6.38
CA ALA A 156 4.32 5.30 5.48
C ALA A 156 4.24 5.92 4.08
N GLY A 157 4.30 5.08 3.06
CA GLY A 157 4.07 5.49 1.68
C GLY A 157 2.60 5.84 1.42
N ILE A 158 2.35 6.94 0.74
CA ILE A 158 0.99 7.42 0.47
C ILE A 158 0.48 6.87 -0.86
N GLY A 159 -0.37 5.83 -0.76
CA GLY A 159 -1.24 5.38 -1.85
C GLY A 159 -2.61 6.03 -1.69
N THR A 160 -3.46 5.44 -0.85
CA THR A 160 -4.74 6.05 -0.42
C THR A 160 -4.58 7.00 0.77
N GLY A 161 -3.51 6.87 1.53
CA GLY A 161 -3.30 7.64 2.76
C GLY A 161 -3.99 7.08 4.00
N GLY A 162 -4.89 6.11 3.85
CA GLY A 162 -5.70 5.59 4.96
C GLY A 162 -4.87 5.03 6.12
N THR A 163 -3.74 4.36 5.83
CA THR A 163 -2.85 3.82 6.87
C THR A 163 -2.27 4.96 7.73
N LEU A 164 -1.70 5.99 7.08
CA LEU A 164 -1.09 7.11 7.81
C LEU A 164 -2.15 7.89 8.58
N THR A 165 -3.28 8.23 7.95
CA THR A 165 -4.40 8.93 8.57
C THR A 165 -4.92 8.19 9.80
N GLY A 166 -5.32 6.93 9.63
CA GLY A 166 -5.89 6.15 10.73
C GLY A 166 -4.91 5.97 11.89
N CYS A 167 -3.64 5.69 11.60
CA CYS A 167 -2.62 5.56 12.64
C CYS A 167 -2.33 6.90 13.32
N ALA A 168 -2.18 7.98 12.55
CA ALA A 168 -1.85 9.30 13.11
C ALA A 168 -2.95 9.82 14.05
N GLN A 169 -4.23 9.64 13.69
CA GLN A 169 -5.36 10.03 14.56
C GLN A 169 -5.27 9.39 15.94
N VAL A 170 -4.94 8.09 16.01
CA VAL A 170 -4.86 7.37 17.29
C VAL A 170 -3.56 7.67 18.02
N LEU A 171 -2.42 7.62 17.32
CA LEU A 171 -1.11 7.73 17.94
C LEU A 171 -0.83 9.15 18.44
N LYS A 172 -1.25 10.20 17.70
CA LYS A 172 -1.16 11.60 18.18
C LYS A 172 -2.06 11.86 19.38
N ALA A 173 -3.25 11.25 19.45
CA ALA A 173 -4.12 11.37 20.61
C ALA A 173 -3.51 10.73 21.87
N LYS A 174 -2.77 9.62 21.72
CA LYS A 174 -2.07 8.94 22.82
C LYS A 174 -0.74 9.61 23.19
N LYS A 175 -0.02 10.12 22.20
CA LYS A 175 1.31 10.75 22.34
C LYS A 175 1.37 12.02 21.46
N PRO A 176 1.07 13.21 22.01
CA PRO A 176 1.04 14.45 21.22
C PRO A 176 2.33 14.81 20.49
N SER A 177 3.49 14.28 20.96
CA SER A 177 4.79 14.46 20.30
C SER A 177 5.03 13.48 19.13
N PHE A 178 4.12 12.55 18.90
CA PHE A 178 4.22 11.58 17.79
C PHE A 178 4.22 12.30 16.43
N GLN A 179 5.04 11.77 15.50
CA GLN A 179 5.21 12.37 14.16
C GLN A 179 4.72 11.40 13.07
N ALA A 180 3.87 11.90 12.19
CA ALA A 180 3.39 11.19 11.00
C ALA A 180 4.19 11.63 9.77
N VAL A 181 4.95 10.72 9.17
CA VAL A 181 5.84 11.00 8.04
C VAL A 181 5.31 10.35 6.79
N ALA A 182 4.91 11.16 5.83
CA ALA A 182 4.44 10.71 4.53
C ALA A 182 5.59 10.47 3.55
N VAL A 183 5.46 9.45 2.71
CA VAL A 183 6.42 9.17 1.64
C VAL A 183 5.72 9.24 0.29
N GLU A 184 6.29 10.02 -0.62
CA GLU A 184 5.82 10.14 -1.99
C GLU A 184 6.95 9.94 -3.02
N PRO A 185 6.65 9.57 -4.28
CA PRO A 185 7.65 9.51 -5.33
C PRO A 185 8.18 10.91 -5.69
N GLU A 186 9.50 11.07 -5.80
CA GLU A 186 10.13 12.31 -6.26
C GLU A 186 9.59 12.75 -7.65
N ALA A 187 9.31 11.79 -8.53
CA ALA A 187 8.77 12.07 -9.87
C ALA A 187 7.27 12.45 -9.89
N SER A 188 6.57 12.33 -8.76
CA SER A 188 5.14 12.67 -8.61
C SER A 188 4.86 13.28 -7.22
N PRO A 189 5.49 14.45 -6.90
CA PRO A 189 5.51 15.00 -5.55
C PRO A 189 4.27 15.85 -5.25
N VAL A 190 3.08 15.27 -5.41
CA VAL A 190 1.79 15.97 -5.31
C VAL A 190 1.53 16.51 -3.90
N LEU A 191 1.91 15.76 -2.86
CA LEU A 191 1.74 16.20 -1.47
C LEU A 191 2.66 17.37 -1.12
N SER A 192 3.83 17.46 -1.75
CA SER A 192 4.76 18.59 -1.63
C SER A 192 4.40 19.77 -2.55
N GLY A 193 3.23 19.75 -3.21
CA GLY A 193 2.78 20.84 -4.08
C GLY A 193 3.31 20.80 -5.51
N GLY A 194 3.96 19.70 -5.91
CA GLY A 194 4.42 19.47 -7.28
C GLY A 194 3.34 18.85 -8.18
N SER A 195 3.70 18.63 -9.43
CA SER A 195 2.80 18.03 -10.43
C SER A 195 2.88 16.50 -10.42
N PRO A 196 1.77 15.80 -10.73
CA PRO A 196 1.82 14.36 -10.93
C PRO A 196 2.69 13.98 -12.13
N GLY A 197 3.43 12.89 -11.99
CA GLY A 197 4.31 12.38 -13.03
C GLY A 197 4.45 10.85 -13.00
N PRO A 198 4.95 10.24 -14.09
CA PRO A 198 5.15 8.80 -14.16
C PRO A 198 6.30 8.35 -13.24
N HIS A 199 6.07 7.29 -12.48
CA HIS A 199 7.07 6.68 -11.61
C HIS A 199 6.89 5.15 -11.54
N LYS A 200 7.91 4.45 -11.01
CA LYS A 200 7.94 2.98 -10.91
C LYS A 200 7.64 2.45 -9.50
N ILE A 201 7.38 3.31 -8.52
CA ILE A 201 7.10 2.91 -7.14
C ILE A 201 5.63 2.50 -7.02
N GLN A 202 5.34 1.23 -7.33
CA GLN A 202 3.96 0.71 -7.30
C GLN A 202 3.37 0.79 -5.89
N GLY A 203 2.09 1.20 -5.81
CA GLY A 203 1.30 1.23 -4.59
C GLY A 203 1.26 2.56 -3.85
N ILE A 204 2.06 3.55 -4.26
CA ILE A 204 2.04 4.92 -3.75
C ILE A 204 2.00 5.92 -4.92
N GLY A 205 1.83 7.20 -4.64
CA GLY A 205 1.87 8.25 -5.64
C GLY A 205 0.71 8.18 -6.65
N ALA A 206 -0.53 8.26 -6.17
CA ALA A 206 -1.73 8.15 -7.01
C ALA A 206 -1.89 9.29 -8.04
N GLY A 207 -1.10 10.36 -7.93
CA GLY A 207 -1.15 11.53 -8.80
C GLY A 207 -2.19 12.58 -8.38
N PHE A 208 -2.82 12.39 -7.25
CA PHE A 208 -3.76 13.33 -6.62
C PHE A 208 -3.74 13.13 -5.10
N VAL A 209 -4.30 14.07 -4.35
CA VAL A 209 -4.48 13.94 -2.89
C VAL A 209 -5.77 13.16 -2.64
N PRO A 210 -5.71 11.97 -2.00
CA PRO A 210 -6.90 11.18 -1.71
C PRO A 210 -7.81 11.82 -0.67
N ASP A 211 -9.13 11.65 -0.80
CA ASP A 211 -10.11 12.22 0.14
C ASP A 211 -9.98 11.67 1.56
N VAL A 212 -9.54 10.41 1.70
CA VAL A 212 -9.32 9.79 3.03
C VAL A 212 -8.00 10.19 3.69
N LEU A 213 -7.16 10.96 3.01
CA LEU A 213 -5.91 11.47 3.57
C LEU A 213 -6.12 12.79 4.30
N GLU A 214 -5.97 12.79 5.59
CA GLU A 214 -5.96 14.01 6.41
C GLU A 214 -4.56 14.65 6.38
N THR A 215 -4.36 15.59 5.48
CA THR A 215 -3.05 16.23 5.27
C THR A 215 -2.55 17.02 6.48
N ASP A 216 -3.47 17.57 7.29
CA ASP A 216 -3.15 18.32 8.50
C ASP A 216 -2.50 17.45 9.61
N LEU A 217 -2.61 16.12 9.49
CA LEU A 217 -1.94 15.19 10.40
C LEU A 217 -0.48 14.92 10.02
N ILE A 218 -0.05 15.32 8.82
CA ILE A 218 1.30 15.04 8.30
C ILE A 218 2.28 16.05 8.88
N ASP A 219 3.31 15.56 9.56
CA ASP A 219 4.36 16.41 10.14
C ASP A 219 5.55 16.59 9.19
N ASP A 220 5.79 15.62 8.30
CA ASP A 220 6.88 15.66 7.33
C ASP A 220 6.54 14.87 6.08
N ILE A 221 7.04 15.33 4.93
CA ILE A 221 6.88 14.64 3.64
C ILE A 221 8.26 14.38 3.05
N ILE A 222 8.55 13.13 2.76
CA ILE A 222 9.85 12.72 2.23
C ILE A 222 9.68 12.12 0.84
N GLN A 223 10.37 12.72 -0.11
CA GLN A 223 10.43 12.26 -1.50
C GLN A 223 11.51 11.19 -1.66
N VAL A 224 11.19 10.16 -2.44
CA VAL A 224 12.10 9.05 -2.75
C VAL A 224 12.06 8.78 -4.26
N SER A 225 13.24 8.66 -4.86
CA SER A 225 13.38 8.31 -6.28
C SER A 225 13.13 6.82 -6.53
N ASN A 226 12.89 6.45 -7.80
CA ASN A 226 12.75 5.04 -8.19
C ASN A 226 13.99 4.21 -7.82
N ASP A 227 15.18 4.75 -8.07
CA ASP A 227 16.45 4.05 -7.84
C ASP A 227 16.73 3.85 -6.35
N GLU A 228 16.43 4.85 -5.52
CA GLU A 228 16.51 4.72 -4.05
C GLU A 228 15.56 3.62 -3.55
N ALA A 229 14.32 3.60 -4.04
CA ALA A 229 13.32 2.60 -3.64
C ALA A 229 13.76 1.18 -4.04
N PHE A 230 14.25 0.99 -5.27
CA PHE A 230 14.72 -0.31 -5.74
C PHE A 230 15.96 -0.78 -4.98
N THR A 231 16.94 0.10 -4.80
CA THR A 231 18.17 -0.20 -4.08
C THR A 231 17.86 -0.62 -2.65
N MET A 232 17.01 0.14 -1.95
CA MET A 232 16.66 -0.15 -0.57
C MET A 232 15.83 -1.44 -0.44
N ALA A 233 14.89 -1.72 -1.35
CA ALA A 233 14.13 -2.97 -1.31
C ALA A 233 15.04 -4.20 -1.52
N ARG A 234 16.05 -4.10 -2.39
CA ARG A 234 17.05 -5.17 -2.57
C ARG A 234 17.93 -5.34 -1.34
N ARG A 235 18.32 -4.23 -0.69
CA ARG A 235 19.09 -4.26 0.56
C ARG A 235 18.30 -4.89 1.70
N LEU A 236 17.00 -4.61 1.82
CA LEU A 236 16.11 -5.25 2.80
C LEU A 236 16.16 -6.77 2.68
N ALA A 237 16.05 -7.30 1.46
CA ALA A 237 16.15 -8.74 1.23
C ALA A 237 17.54 -9.30 1.58
N LYS A 238 18.61 -8.65 1.10
CA LYS A 238 19.98 -9.15 1.23
C LYS A 238 20.58 -8.97 2.64
N GLU A 239 20.25 -7.87 3.31
CA GLU A 239 20.89 -7.49 4.56
C GLU A 239 20.06 -7.80 5.80
N GLU A 240 18.71 -7.81 5.67
CA GLU A 240 17.79 -8.01 6.78
C GLU A 240 16.86 -9.24 6.59
N GLY A 241 16.95 -9.95 5.45
CA GLY A 241 16.11 -11.11 5.17
C GLY A 241 14.62 -10.76 4.90
N ILE A 242 14.32 -9.50 4.63
CA ILE A 242 12.95 -9.02 4.41
C ILE A 242 12.71 -8.85 2.92
N LEU A 243 12.08 -9.85 2.29
CA LEU A 243 11.68 -9.79 0.89
C LEU A 243 10.40 -8.94 0.77
N ALA A 244 10.54 -7.71 0.30
CA ALA A 244 9.47 -6.71 0.29
C ALA A 244 9.31 -6.03 -1.07
N GLY A 245 8.15 -5.37 -1.27
CA GLY A 245 7.84 -4.65 -2.50
C GLY A 245 8.59 -3.32 -2.65
N ILE A 246 8.41 -2.68 -3.81
CA ILE A 246 9.11 -1.44 -4.19
C ILE A 246 8.79 -0.30 -3.20
N SER A 247 7.52 -0.12 -2.82
CA SER A 247 7.11 0.90 -1.87
C SER A 247 7.63 0.68 -0.46
N SER A 248 7.97 -0.57 -0.10
CA SER A 248 8.67 -0.88 1.15
C SER A 248 10.08 -0.30 1.16
N GLY A 249 10.79 -0.45 0.04
CA GLY A 249 12.11 0.17 -0.13
C GLY A 249 12.03 1.70 -0.04
N ALA A 250 11.02 2.30 -0.65
CA ALA A 250 10.78 3.74 -0.54
C ALA A 250 10.53 4.16 0.92
N ALA A 251 9.69 3.42 1.66
CA ALA A 251 9.37 3.74 3.06
C ALA A 251 10.61 3.64 3.97
N VAL A 252 11.43 2.59 3.82
CA VAL A 252 12.66 2.44 4.61
C VAL A 252 13.70 3.50 4.23
N GLN A 253 13.85 3.81 2.95
CA GLN A 253 14.74 4.89 2.53
C GLN A 253 14.32 6.25 3.10
N ALA A 254 13.02 6.53 3.10
CA ALA A 254 12.48 7.74 3.72
C ALA A 254 12.72 7.76 5.23
N ALA A 255 12.54 6.63 5.91
CA ALA A 255 12.80 6.52 7.33
C ALA A 255 14.28 6.80 7.69
N ILE A 256 15.22 6.35 6.85
CA ILE A 256 16.64 6.67 7.00
C ILE A 256 16.89 8.17 6.79
N LYS A 257 16.26 8.78 5.77
CA LYS A 257 16.35 10.23 5.54
C LYS A 257 15.80 11.00 6.75
N TYR A 258 14.65 10.56 7.29
CA TYR A 258 14.02 11.16 8.47
C TYR A 258 14.87 11.01 9.73
N ALA A 259 15.42 9.82 9.99
CA ALA A 259 16.26 9.52 11.14
C ALA A 259 17.55 10.37 11.20
N LYS A 260 18.04 10.82 10.03
CA LYS A 260 19.23 11.69 9.92
C LYS A 260 18.94 13.17 10.14
N LYS A 261 17.67 13.58 10.24
CA LYS A 261 17.32 14.97 10.56
C LYS A 261 17.64 15.25 12.03
N SER A 262 18.12 16.45 12.30
CA SER A 262 18.41 16.91 13.67
C SER A 262 17.16 16.80 14.57
N GLY A 263 17.34 16.28 15.77
CA GLY A 263 16.26 16.05 16.74
C GLY A 263 15.56 14.69 16.62
N ASN A 264 16.06 13.80 15.74
CA ASN A 264 15.50 12.45 15.59
C ASN A 264 16.45 11.34 16.09
N GLU A 265 17.56 11.69 16.73
CA GLU A 265 18.67 10.80 17.04
C GLU A 265 18.30 9.63 17.99
N SER A 266 17.32 9.81 18.85
CA SER A 266 16.90 8.76 19.81
C SER A 266 15.47 8.32 19.63
N LYS A 267 14.87 8.62 18.48
CA LYS A 267 13.48 8.25 18.19
C LYS A 267 13.33 6.78 17.86
N LEU A 268 12.22 6.18 18.30
CA LEU A 268 11.73 4.92 17.80
C LEU A 268 10.81 5.18 16.60
N ILE A 269 11.29 4.81 15.43
CA ILE A 269 10.62 5.04 14.14
C ILE A 269 10.07 3.73 13.60
N VAL A 270 8.75 3.64 13.47
CA VAL A 270 8.07 2.51 12.85
C VAL A 270 7.90 2.76 11.36
N VAL A 271 8.24 1.77 10.54
CA VAL A 271 8.13 1.85 9.07
C VAL A 271 7.13 0.82 8.58
N ILE A 272 6.14 1.24 7.82
CA ILE A 272 5.19 0.31 7.18
C ILE A 272 5.85 -0.40 6.00
N ILE A 273 5.87 -1.73 6.03
CA ILE A 273 6.27 -2.61 4.92
C ILE A 273 4.99 -3.17 4.29
N PRO A 274 4.43 -2.52 3.25
CA PRO A 274 3.04 -2.71 2.87
C PRO A 274 2.75 -4.00 2.11
N SER A 275 3.77 -4.71 1.59
CA SER A 275 3.54 -5.91 0.79
C SER A 275 4.76 -6.81 0.64
N PHE A 276 4.52 -8.09 0.39
CA PHE A 276 5.54 -9.10 0.14
C PHE A 276 6.18 -8.94 -1.25
N GLY A 277 7.48 -9.21 -1.33
CA GLY A 277 8.30 -8.97 -2.53
C GLY A 277 8.04 -9.90 -3.71
N GLU A 278 7.54 -11.11 -3.48
CA GLU A 278 7.31 -12.11 -4.53
C GLU A 278 6.38 -11.60 -5.65
N ARG A 279 5.43 -10.71 -5.31
CA ARG A 279 4.54 -10.05 -6.28
C ARG A 279 5.25 -9.18 -7.30
N TYR A 280 6.50 -8.84 -7.06
CA TYR A 280 7.28 -7.89 -7.87
C TYR A 280 8.41 -8.56 -8.63
N LEU A 281 8.51 -9.92 -8.60
CA LEU A 281 9.56 -10.67 -9.30
C LEU A 281 9.59 -10.37 -10.80
N GLY A 282 8.43 -10.10 -11.41
CA GLY A 282 8.29 -9.69 -12.80
C GLY A 282 8.64 -8.22 -13.08
N THR A 283 8.98 -7.39 -12.08
CA THR A 283 9.27 -5.95 -12.26
C THR A 283 10.77 -5.64 -12.30
N ASP A 284 11.13 -4.40 -12.63
CA ASP A 284 12.53 -3.93 -12.63
C ASP A 284 13.23 -4.07 -11.27
N LEU A 285 12.46 -4.21 -10.17
CA LEU A 285 13.01 -4.43 -8.84
C LEU A 285 13.95 -5.63 -8.81
N PHE A 286 13.53 -6.76 -9.39
CA PHE A 286 14.29 -8.00 -9.39
C PHE A 286 14.97 -8.30 -10.74
N ALA A 287 14.95 -7.38 -11.70
CA ALA A 287 15.61 -7.56 -12.99
C ALA A 287 17.07 -8.02 -12.88
N PRO A 288 17.92 -7.52 -11.95
CA PRO A 288 19.30 -7.97 -11.79
C PRO A 288 19.47 -9.43 -11.39
N TYR A 289 18.42 -10.07 -10.90
CA TYR A 289 18.44 -11.46 -10.43
C TYR A 289 17.81 -12.46 -11.43
N ARG A 290 17.35 -11.99 -12.59
CA ARG A 290 16.74 -12.80 -13.64
C ARG A 290 17.79 -13.21 -14.66
N TYR A 291 18.63 -14.14 -14.31
CA TYR A 291 19.54 -14.74 -15.29
C TYR A 291 19.37 -16.26 -15.30
N GLU A 292 19.59 -16.84 -16.46
CA GLU A 292 19.60 -18.29 -16.64
C GLU A 292 21.05 -18.79 -16.47
N GLY A 293 21.29 -19.53 -15.40
CA GLY A 293 22.60 -20.08 -15.13
C GLY A 293 22.88 -20.31 -13.65
N SER A 294 24.02 -20.94 -13.37
CA SER A 294 24.49 -21.14 -12.00
C SER A 294 25.61 -20.15 -11.66
N ASP A 295 25.57 -19.60 -10.43
CA ASP A 295 26.66 -18.79 -9.91
C ASP A 295 27.95 -19.60 -9.83
N LYS A 296 29.08 -19.01 -10.26
CA LYS A 296 30.38 -19.55 -9.95
C LYS A 296 30.68 -19.25 -8.47
N ILE A 297 30.79 -20.30 -7.68
CA ILE A 297 31.28 -20.19 -6.30
C ILE A 297 32.80 -20.00 -6.39
N SER A 298 33.28 -18.79 -6.19
CA SER A 298 34.70 -18.54 -5.97
C SER A 298 35.06 -18.99 -4.56
N SER A 299 35.99 -19.90 -4.45
CA SER A 299 36.58 -20.35 -3.18
C SER A 299 37.30 -19.21 -2.45
#